data_9ea43732e90ded74fc89b2c60438a5e3
#
_entry.id   9ea43732e90ded74fc89b2c60438a5e3
#
_cell.length_a   1.000
_cell.length_b   1.000
_cell.length_c   1.000
_cell.angle_alpha   90.00
_cell.angle_beta   90.00
_cell.angle_gamma   90.00
#
_symmetry.space_group_name_H-M   'P 1'
#
loop_
_entity.id
_entity.type
_entity.pdbx_description
1 polymer ?
#
loop_
_entity_poly.entity_id
_entity_poly.type
_entity_poly.pdbx_seq_one_letter_code
_entity_poly.pdbx_strand_id
1 'polypeptide(L)'
;MKRLWFSPPDMAEGPYITVYRSIFTVENDRTVSFDFSADERAQIFLDGKRLIDGPERGAPEYWYFQRASFEAVKGTHTLTVRVLSFGFQKWAYGQLSLRHGFWIDEKSGILNDWEYQIEAGCTFEAGFPDWGAFPRVHLTKEHNPLILEGRGGIWQKPAVFEDDRVLHSPDLPLMRYERIVPQDKGDGLFYFPEYVCAWAEYRFAGKGKVKIRWSETPYLDEEFNLDHLKGNKGKRNGRFFVGNFDTFEIDGELHWFDYWWHAGHYCQILTEGEVTVQAEFFRTGYPYEGFVPENNLEKMAFETLQACSFETYMDCPYYEQLMYIGDSRLEAICSRLISSDDRLPRKALKLLSLSQQPDGSLRSQYPSRSEQVIPSFMLIWVLMLHDHFKANGKDALTVELLPRAERLMQFMQTQESEGLLSIKGWNFVDWCNDEAWDYGTPPGGEVNSILNLFYVLALQALAEISDDTAYAEKAQEVFKLIKEKFFDSSRGFYAADLEHRFYAEHSQVLALLAENDPILAENLRKNGSDLAPCSIYFSFYYLQACLAYDMDDLAEKRLDKWRALENEGLTTFPEEFENPRSDCHAWSSHILAYLLKKKK
;
A
#
# COMPACT_ATOMS: atom_id res chain seq x y z
N MET A 1 -18.76 -23.40 -10.52
CA MET A 1 -19.06 -24.59 -9.66
C MET A 1 -19.04 -24.06 -8.24
N LYS A 2 -20.10 -24.32 -7.45
CA LYS A 2 -20.13 -23.92 -6.04
C LYS A 2 -19.06 -24.68 -5.26
N ARG A 3 -18.34 -23.98 -4.39
CA ARG A 3 -17.29 -24.54 -3.53
C ARG A 3 -17.79 -24.67 -2.10
N LEU A 4 -17.34 -25.71 -1.41
CA LEU A 4 -17.68 -25.93 -0.01
C LEU A 4 -16.61 -25.30 0.88
N TRP A 5 -17.02 -24.33 1.67
CA TRP A 5 -16.20 -23.59 2.62
C TRP A 5 -16.50 -24.05 4.04
N PHE A 6 -15.47 -24.10 4.88
CA PHE A 6 -15.60 -24.35 6.31
C PHE A 6 -15.76 -23.03 7.07
N SER A 7 -16.63 -23.01 8.09
CA SER A 7 -16.75 -21.88 9.03
C SER A 7 -17.21 -22.37 10.40
N PRO A 8 -17.04 -21.58 11.46
CA PRO A 8 -17.82 -21.80 12.69
C PRO A 8 -19.32 -21.79 12.39
N PRO A 9 -20.13 -22.62 13.05
CA PRO A 9 -21.59 -22.65 12.82
C PRO A 9 -22.29 -21.34 13.22
N ASP A 10 -21.86 -20.74 14.34
CA ASP A 10 -22.40 -19.49 14.86
C ASP A 10 -21.32 -18.40 14.73
N MET A 11 -21.49 -17.53 13.75
CA MET A 11 -20.56 -16.45 13.47
C MET A 11 -21.00 -15.18 14.21
N ALA A 12 -20.22 -14.79 15.22
CA ALA A 12 -20.31 -13.45 15.79
C ALA A 12 -19.68 -12.42 14.83
N GLU A 13 -20.01 -11.15 15.02
CA GLU A 13 -19.23 -10.07 14.41
C GLU A 13 -17.80 -10.13 14.95
N GLY A 14 -16.79 -10.17 14.04
CA GLY A 14 -15.36 -10.16 14.42
C GLY A 14 -14.97 -8.89 15.20
N PRO A 15 -13.70 -8.73 15.56
CA PRO A 15 -12.58 -9.54 15.09
C PRO A 15 -12.38 -10.82 15.89
N TYR A 16 -11.99 -11.88 15.24
CA TYR A 16 -11.57 -13.15 15.86
C TYR A 16 -10.68 -13.97 14.93
N ILE A 17 -9.99 -14.95 15.52
CA ILE A 17 -9.18 -15.91 14.79
C ILE A 17 -9.84 -17.28 14.91
N THR A 18 -10.07 -17.92 13.77
CA THR A 18 -10.52 -19.31 13.70
C THR A 18 -9.35 -20.18 13.32
N VAL A 19 -9.11 -21.24 14.09
CA VAL A 19 -8.05 -22.20 13.77
C VAL A 19 -8.70 -23.51 13.40
N TYR A 20 -8.36 -24.01 12.20
CA TYR A 20 -8.77 -25.31 11.70
C TYR A 20 -7.60 -26.28 11.78
N ARG A 21 -7.88 -27.58 11.96
CA ARG A 21 -6.87 -28.62 11.85
C ARG A 21 -7.39 -29.82 11.07
N SER A 22 -6.47 -30.51 10.39
CA SER A 22 -6.65 -31.86 9.87
C SER A 22 -5.49 -32.73 10.31
N ILE A 23 -5.76 -33.86 10.97
CA ILE A 23 -4.74 -34.83 11.39
C ILE A 23 -4.78 -35.96 10.38
N PHE A 24 -3.64 -36.28 9.78
CA PHE A 24 -3.53 -37.28 8.73
C PHE A 24 -2.27 -38.14 8.89
N THR A 25 -2.30 -39.34 8.30
CA THR A 25 -1.16 -40.27 8.36
C THR A 25 -0.73 -40.62 6.94
N VAL A 26 0.59 -40.61 6.70
CA VAL A 26 1.19 -41.09 5.45
C VAL A 26 2.02 -42.35 5.69
N GLU A 27 1.78 -43.38 4.88
CA GLU A 27 2.48 -44.66 4.98
C GLU A 27 3.89 -44.63 4.37
N ASN A 28 4.12 -43.71 3.43
CA ASN A 28 5.40 -43.49 2.76
C ASN A 28 5.59 -41.98 2.55
N ASP A 29 6.84 -41.55 2.44
CA ASP A 29 7.16 -40.17 2.11
C ASP A 29 6.49 -39.75 0.80
N ARG A 30 5.86 -38.58 0.80
CA ARG A 30 5.15 -38.06 -0.37
C ARG A 30 5.00 -36.55 -0.33
N THR A 31 4.89 -35.95 -1.51
CA THR A 31 4.47 -34.56 -1.65
C THR A 31 2.94 -34.47 -1.54
N VAL A 32 2.44 -33.57 -0.72
CA VAL A 32 1.03 -33.20 -0.62
C VAL A 32 0.85 -31.79 -1.19
N SER A 33 -0.04 -31.66 -2.18
CA SER A 33 -0.31 -30.38 -2.85
C SER A 33 -1.80 -30.05 -2.76
N PHE A 34 -2.10 -28.78 -2.55
CA PHE A 34 -3.47 -28.30 -2.43
C PHE A 34 -3.61 -26.84 -2.86
N ASP A 35 -4.82 -26.49 -3.27
CA ASP A 35 -5.25 -25.10 -3.45
C ASP A 35 -6.07 -24.68 -2.24
N PHE A 36 -5.91 -23.43 -1.76
CA PHE A 36 -6.68 -22.92 -0.62
C PHE A 36 -7.07 -21.47 -0.80
N SER A 37 -8.13 -21.06 -0.12
CA SER A 37 -8.53 -19.66 0.02
C SER A 37 -9.13 -19.43 1.41
N ALA A 38 -9.13 -18.21 1.84
CA ALA A 38 -9.71 -17.82 3.12
C ALA A 38 -10.36 -16.44 3.01
N ASP A 39 -11.31 -16.20 3.86
CA ASP A 39 -11.89 -14.91 4.09
C ASP A 39 -11.71 -14.54 5.58
N GLU A 40 -10.79 -13.71 5.93
CA GLU A 40 -10.01 -12.77 5.08
C GLU A 40 -8.66 -13.36 4.62
N ARG A 41 -7.86 -13.93 5.55
CA ARG A 41 -6.52 -14.44 5.28
C ARG A 41 -6.20 -15.64 6.16
N ALA A 42 -5.51 -16.62 5.58
CA ALA A 42 -5.05 -17.81 6.29
C ALA A 42 -3.53 -17.80 6.46
N GLN A 43 -3.09 -18.37 7.57
CA GLN A 43 -1.71 -18.81 7.80
C GLN A 43 -1.74 -20.32 8.01
N ILE A 44 -0.92 -21.06 7.28
CA ILE A 44 -0.92 -22.53 7.29
C ILE A 44 0.37 -23.04 7.91
N PHE A 45 0.23 -23.99 8.84
CA PHE A 45 1.32 -24.59 9.59
C PHE A 45 1.27 -26.13 9.42
N LEU A 46 2.43 -26.74 9.22
CA LEU A 46 2.61 -28.19 9.28
C LEU A 46 3.39 -28.52 10.56
N ASP A 47 2.78 -29.30 11.45
CA ASP A 47 3.37 -29.68 12.74
C ASP A 47 3.90 -28.47 13.53
N GLY A 48 3.14 -27.37 13.54
CA GLY A 48 3.47 -26.11 14.21
C GLY A 48 4.50 -25.21 13.48
N LYS A 49 5.01 -25.63 12.31
CA LYS A 49 5.95 -24.80 11.52
C LYS A 49 5.20 -24.13 10.38
N ARG A 50 5.44 -22.83 10.21
CA ARG A 50 4.84 -22.05 9.11
C ARG A 50 5.18 -22.68 7.77
N LEU A 51 4.15 -22.89 6.95
CA LEU A 51 4.26 -23.35 5.57
C LEU A 51 4.06 -22.22 4.57
N ILE A 52 2.93 -21.53 4.65
CA ILE A 52 2.51 -20.49 3.71
C ILE A 52 1.42 -19.62 4.33
N ASP A 53 1.21 -18.44 3.80
CA ASP A 53 0.06 -17.57 4.08
C ASP A 53 -0.59 -17.09 2.77
N GLY A 54 -1.84 -16.67 2.84
CA GLY A 54 -2.65 -16.24 1.70
C GLY A 54 -4.15 -16.33 1.98
N PRO A 55 -4.99 -16.14 0.95
CA PRO A 55 -4.62 -15.82 -0.43
C PRO A 55 -4.06 -14.41 -0.56
N GLU A 56 -3.50 -14.08 -1.72
CA GLU A 56 -3.09 -12.70 -1.99
C GLU A 56 -4.28 -11.75 -1.95
N ARG A 57 -4.02 -10.47 -1.59
CA ARG A 57 -5.06 -9.43 -1.53
C ARG A 57 -5.79 -9.29 -2.85
N GLY A 58 -7.11 -9.33 -2.79
CA GLY A 58 -8.02 -9.19 -3.92
C GLY A 58 -9.23 -8.31 -3.57
N ALA A 59 -10.20 -8.30 -4.45
CA ALA A 59 -11.48 -7.62 -4.28
C ALA A 59 -12.63 -8.64 -4.21
N PRO A 60 -13.82 -8.27 -3.71
CA PRO A 60 -14.98 -9.16 -3.73
C PRO A 60 -15.29 -9.74 -5.12
N GLU A 61 -15.08 -8.92 -6.15
CA GLU A 61 -15.30 -9.29 -7.56
C GLU A 61 -14.13 -10.08 -8.17
N TYR A 62 -12.98 -10.10 -7.48
CA TYR A 62 -11.76 -10.76 -7.95
C TYR A 62 -11.01 -11.38 -6.77
N TRP A 63 -11.55 -12.50 -6.27
CA TRP A 63 -11.00 -13.22 -5.12
C TRP A 63 -9.97 -14.24 -5.56
N TYR A 64 -8.90 -14.41 -4.80
CA TYR A 64 -7.83 -15.35 -5.14
C TYR A 64 -7.91 -16.65 -4.36
N PHE A 65 -7.34 -17.71 -4.91
CA PHE A 65 -6.84 -18.86 -4.17
C PHE A 65 -5.31 -18.89 -4.23
N GLN A 66 -4.69 -19.60 -3.31
CA GLN A 66 -3.26 -19.81 -3.27
C GLN A 66 -2.94 -21.29 -3.42
N ARG A 67 -1.80 -21.62 -4.05
CA ARG A 67 -1.28 -22.98 -4.16
C ARG A 67 -0.21 -23.22 -3.15
N ALA A 68 -0.24 -24.41 -2.53
CA ALA A 68 0.74 -24.85 -1.56
C ALA A 68 1.10 -26.33 -1.77
N SER A 69 2.31 -26.67 -1.35
CA SER A 69 2.75 -28.06 -1.26
C SER A 69 3.76 -28.22 -0.14
N PHE A 70 3.83 -29.44 0.41
CA PHE A 70 4.84 -29.81 1.41
C PHE A 70 5.25 -31.26 1.26
N GLU A 71 6.44 -31.59 1.73
CA GLU A 71 6.89 -32.97 1.84
C GLU A 71 6.45 -33.55 3.18
N ALA A 72 5.61 -34.58 3.14
CA ALA A 72 5.19 -35.35 4.30
C ALA A 72 6.04 -36.62 4.39
N VAL A 73 6.83 -36.74 5.46
CA VAL A 73 7.57 -37.99 5.75
C VAL A 73 6.62 -39.04 6.32
N LYS A 74 6.96 -40.32 6.23
CA LYS A 74 6.14 -41.38 6.83
C LYS A 74 5.84 -41.10 8.31
N GLY A 75 4.56 -41.04 8.68
CA GLY A 75 4.10 -40.73 10.02
C GLY A 75 2.77 -40.05 10.07
N THR A 76 2.40 -39.61 11.26
CA THR A 76 1.21 -38.80 11.52
C THR A 76 1.58 -37.32 11.62
N HIS A 77 0.85 -36.50 10.91
CA HIS A 77 1.05 -35.04 10.78
C HIS A 77 -0.21 -34.28 11.14
N THR A 78 -0.04 -33.03 11.47
CA THR A 78 -1.14 -32.07 11.67
C THR A 78 -0.95 -30.88 10.76
N LEU A 79 -1.92 -30.65 9.86
CA LEU A 79 -2.03 -29.38 9.12
C LEU A 79 -2.95 -28.46 9.90
N THR A 80 -2.43 -27.31 10.31
CA THR A 80 -3.18 -26.28 11.05
C THR A 80 -3.33 -25.04 10.17
N VAL A 81 -4.54 -24.47 10.13
CA VAL A 81 -4.87 -23.28 9.35
C VAL A 81 -5.47 -22.23 10.28
N ARG A 82 -4.75 -21.15 10.50
CA ARG A 82 -5.19 -20.00 11.30
C ARG A 82 -5.78 -18.95 10.37
N VAL A 83 -7.09 -18.71 10.45
CA VAL A 83 -7.83 -17.76 9.61
C VAL A 83 -8.18 -16.52 10.40
N LEU A 84 -7.63 -15.40 9.96
CA LEU A 84 -7.90 -14.07 10.51
C LEU A 84 -9.21 -13.53 9.95
N SER A 85 -10.05 -12.95 10.83
CA SER A 85 -11.22 -12.18 10.45
C SER A 85 -11.35 -10.92 11.30
N PHE A 86 -11.36 -9.77 10.66
CA PHE A 86 -11.72 -8.50 11.30
C PHE A 86 -13.21 -8.20 11.17
N GLY A 87 -13.97 -9.06 10.51
CA GLY A 87 -15.39 -8.87 10.28
C GLY A 87 -15.67 -7.58 9.51
N PHE A 88 -16.73 -6.88 9.91
CA PHE A 88 -17.15 -5.61 9.30
C PHE A 88 -16.67 -4.38 10.08
N GLN A 89 -15.59 -4.51 10.87
CA GLN A 89 -15.01 -3.38 11.59
C GLN A 89 -14.61 -2.27 10.62
N LYS A 90 -14.83 -1.02 11.02
CA LYS A 90 -14.59 0.17 10.18
C LYS A 90 -13.12 0.60 10.10
N TRP A 91 -12.18 -0.27 10.42
CA TRP A 91 -10.77 0.07 10.22
C TRP A 91 -10.51 0.21 8.71
N ALA A 92 -9.82 1.26 8.32
CA ALA A 92 -9.33 1.39 6.97
C ALA A 92 -8.28 0.30 6.76
N TYR A 93 -8.65 -0.76 6.08
CA TYR A 93 -7.86 -1.96 5.92
C TYR A 93 -7.92 -2.43 4.48
N GLY A 94 -6.77 -2.76 3.92
CA GLY A 94 -6.63 -3.18 2.52
C GLY A 94 -7.12 -4.59 2.22
N GLN A 95 -7.72 -5.30 3.18
CA GLN A 95 -8.33 -6.60 2.99
C GLN A 95 -9.85 -6.49 3.19
N LEU A 96 -10.61 -6.99 2.23
CA LEU A 96 -12.07 -7.03 2.29
C LEU A 96 -12.55 -8.40 2.75
N SER A 97 -13.78 -8.45 3.26
CA SER A 97 -14.46 -9.66 3.67
C SER A 97 -15.84 -9.75 3.01
N LEU A 98 -16.24 -10.93 2.61
CA LEU A 98 -17.59 -11.25 2.14
C LEU A 98 -18.34 -12.12 3.17
N ARG A 99 -17.69 -13.21 3.54
CA ARG A 99 -18.19 -14.16 4.53
C ARG A 99 -17.03 -14.98 5.04
N HIS A 100 -16.76 -14.91 6.33
CA HIS A 100 -15.67 -15.64 6.96
C HIS A 100 -15.71 -17.13 6.66
N GLY A 101 -14.56 -17.67 6.33
CA GLY A 101 -14.41 -19.11 6.07
C GLY A 101 -13.06 -19.47 5.49
N PHE A 102 -12.91 -20.78 5.31
CA PHE A 102 -11.72 -21.40 4.74
C PHE A 102 -12.14 -22.44 3.70
N TRP A 103 -11.52 -22.39 2.56
CA TRP A 103 -11.67 -23.37 1.49
C TRP A 103 -10.34 -24.06 1.18
N ILE A 104 -10.40 -25.35 0.94
CA ILE A 104 -9.24 -26.14 0.50
C ILE A 104 -9.67 -27.18 -0.55
N ASP A 105 -8.83 -27.38 -1.55
CA ASP A 105 -8.98 -28.42 -2.58
C ASP A 105 -7.71 -29.26 -2.66
N GLU A 106 -7.72 -30.38 -1.96
CA GLU A 106 -6.65 -31.37 -1.94
C GLU A 106 -7.12 -32.64 -2.67
N LYS A 107 -6.41 -33.04 -3.71
CA LYS A 107 -6.87 -34.08 -4.66
C LYS A 107 -6.68 -35.50 -4.18
N SER A 108 -5.80 -35.77 -3.23
CA SER A 108 -5.52 -37.13 -2.78
C SER A 108 -6.47 -37.61 -1.68
N GLY A 109 -7.30 -36.75 -1.14
CA GLY A 109 -8.27 -37.08 -0.09
C GLY A 109 -7.63 -37.32 1.28
N ILE A 110 -6.39 -36.91 1.48
CA ILE A 110 -5.67 -37.10 2.76
C ILE A 110 -6.06 -36.04 3.80
N LEU A 111 -6.44 -34.85 3.36
CA LEU A 111 -6.87 -33.74 4.22
C LEU A 111 -8.41 -33.66 4.25
N ASN A 112 -9.08 -34.55 4.94
CA ASN A 112 -10.52 -34.74 4.83
C ASN A 112 -11.30 -34.61 6.15
N ASP A 113 -10.65 -34.70 7.31
CA ASP A 113 -11.31 -34.63 8.61
C ASP A 113 -10.94 -33.35 9.35
N TRP A 114 -11.70 -32.27 9.07
CA TRP A 114 -11.45 -30.95 9.62
C TRP A 114 -12.17 -30.73 10.94
N GLU A 115 -11.46 -30.09 11.86
CA GLU A 115 -11.98 -29.58 13.13
C GLU A 115 -11.57 -28.12 13.29
N TYR A 116 -12.29 -27.36 14.11
CA TYR A 116 -11.96 -25.96 14.38
C TYR A 116 -12.06 -25.63 15.87
N GLN A 117 -11.41 -24.54 16.24
CA GLN A 117 -11.67 -23.79 17.48
C GLN A 117 -11.49 -22.29 17.20
N ILE A 118 -12.14 -21.45 18.01
CA ILE A 118 -11.85 -20.03 18.05
C ILE A 118 -10.66 -19.82 18.98
N GLU A 119 -9.69 -19.03 18.57
CA GLU A 119 -8.50 -18.73 19.35
C GLU A 119 -8.88 -17.86 20.56
N ALA A 120 -8.90 -18.47 21.72
CA ALA A 120 -9.25 -17.80 22.97
C ALA A 120 -8.10 -16.92 23.48
N GLY A 121 -8.41 -15.94 24.32
CA GLY A 121 -7.41 -15.09 24.96
C GLY A 121 -6.74 -14.08 24.04
N CYS A 122 -7.19 -13.97 22.80
CA CYS A 122 -6.70 -12.98 21.84
C CYS A 122 -7.75 -11.90 21.63
N THR A 123 -7.37 -10.64 21.82
CA THR A 123 -8.21 -9.47 21.53
C THR A 123 -7.47 -8.47 20.67
N PHE A 124 -8.21 -7.63 19.98
CA PHE A 124 -7.68 -6.65 19.06
C PHE A 124 -8.11 -5.25 19.48
N GLU A 125 -7.20 -4.32 19.40
CA GLU A 125 -7.45 -2.89 19.59
C GLU A 125 -7.02 -2.14 18.33
N ALA A 126 -7.79 -1.13 17.92
CA ALA A 126 -7.41 -0.29 16.78
C ALA A 126 -5.98 0.21 16.96
N GLY A 127 -5.17 0.12 15.90
CA GLY A 127 -3.85 0.73 15.86
C GLY A 127 -3.96 2.25 15.90
N PHE A 128 -2.83 2.92 16.00
CA PHE A 128 -2.80 4.36 15.86
C PHE A 128 -1.88 4.73 14.66
N PRO A 129 -2.35 5.49 13.72
CA PRO A 129 -3.74 5.96 13.56
C PRO A 129 -4.71 4.79 13.30
N ASP A 130 -5.97 4.95 13.69
CA ASP A 130 -7.00 3.92 13.55
C ASP A 130 -7.47 3.70 12.10
N TRP A 131 -7.01 4.53 11.18
CA TRP A 131 -7.39 4.52 9.78
C TRP A 131 -6.42 3.77 8.85
N GLY A 132 -5.61 2.86 9.38
CA GLY A 132 -4.79 2.07 8.46
C GLY A 132 -3.92 1.00 9.07
N ALA A 133 -3.35 1.25 10.23
CA ALA A 133 -2.45 0.29 10.84
C ALA A 133 -3.15 -1.03 11.17
N PHE A 134 -2.43 -2.13 11.02
CA PHE A 134 -2.89 -3.40 11.55
C PHE A 134 -3.21 -3.26 13.05
N PRO A 135 -4.34 -3.81 13.55
CA PRO A 135 -4.73 -3.63 14.94
C PRO A 135 -3.70 -4.23 15.90
N ARG A 136 -3.58 -3.61 17.06
CA ARG A 136 -2.77 -4.11 18.15
C ARG A 136 -3.35 -5.42 18.70
N VAL A 137 -2.49 -6.36 18.99
CA VAL A 137 -2.84 -7.68 19.53
C VAL A 137 -2.61 -7.69 21.04
N HIS A 138 -3.60 -8.16 21.79
CA HIS A 138 -3.49 -8.38 23.21
C HIS A 138 -3.76 -9.85 23.53
N LEU A 139 -2.72 -10.56 23.95
CA LEU A 139 -2.78 -11.96 24.26
C LEU A 139 -2.77 -12.17 25.78
N THR A 140 -3.77 -12.86 26.30
CA THR A 140 -3.87 -13.22 27.72
C THR A 140 -3.40 -14.65 27.95
N LYS A 141 -3.19 -15.02 29.23
CA LYS A 141 -2.85 -16.39 29.64
C LYS A 141 -3.89 -17.46 29.29
N GLU A 142 -5.08 -17.05 28.83
CA GLU A 142 -6.13 -17.98 28.37
C GLU A 142 -5.84 -18.53 26.97
N HIS A 143 -4.88 -17.96 26.27
CA HIS A 143 -4.45 -18.42 24.96
C HIS A 143 -3.88 -19.85 25.03
N ASN A 144 -4.26 -20.68 24.04
CA ASN A 144 -3.73 -22.02 23.92
C ASN A 144 -2.33 -22.01 23.30
N PRO A 145 -1.23 -22.27 24.05
CA PRO A 145 0.13 -22.16 23.53
C PRO A 145 0.49 -23.21 22.48
N LEU A 146 -0.33 -24.27 22.33
CA LEU A 146 -0.12 -25.36 21.38
C LEU A 146 -1.05 -25.28 20.16
N ILE A 147 -1.73 -24.16 19.97
CA ILE A 147 -2.77 -24.03 18.94
C ILE A 147 -2.21 -24.17 17.52
N LEU A 148 -0.99 -23.64 17.28
CA LEU A 148 -0.34 -23.76 15.96
C LEU A 148 0.10 -25.20 15.64
N GLU A 149 0.27 -26.04 16.66
CA GLU A 149 0.52 -27.47 16.50
C GLU A 149 -0.78 -28.29 16.34
N GLY A 150 -1.94 -27.60 16.36
CA GLY A 150 -3.24 -28.25 16.33
C GLY A 150 -3.56 -29.05 17.59
N ARG A 151 -2.97 -28.70 18.75
CA ARG A 151 -3.13 -29.40 20.03
C ARG A 151 -3.77 -28.48 21.09
N GLY A 152 -4.23 -29.07 22.17
CA GLY A 152 -4.90 -28.32 23.26
C GLY A 152 -6.28 -27.79 22.86
N GLY A 153 -6.97 -27.16 23.83
CA GLY A 153 -8.30 -26.60 23.65
C GLY A 153 -9.39 -27.64 23.33
N ILE A 154 -10.55 -27.14 22.90
CA ILE A 154 -11.71 -27.96 22.50
C ILE A 154 -11.93 -27.81 21.00
N TRP A 155 -11.79 -28.91 20.29
CA TRP A 155 -11.99 -28.96 18.84
C TRP A 155 -13.39 -29.43 18.49
N GLN A 156 -14.01 -28.78 17.54
CA GLN A 156 -15.39 -29.02 17.10
C GLN A 156 -15.44 -29.22 15.58
N LYS A 157 -16.52 -29.82 15.07
CA LYS A 157 -16.70 -29.92 13.61
C LYS A 157 -17.17 -28.59 13.04
N PRO A 158 -16.51 -28.08 11.98
CA PRO A 158 -16.96 -26.86 11.34
C PRO A 158 -18.30 -27.06 10.62
N ALA A 159 -19.05 -25.99 10.49
CA ALA A 159 -20.13 -25.93 9.51
C ALA A 159 -19.55 -25.85 8.10
N VAL A 160 -20.35 -26.30 7.13
CA VAL A 160 -20.01 -26.22 5.72
C VAL A 160 -21.06 -25.40 4.99
N PHE A 161 -20.62 -24.45 4.17
CA PHE A 161 -21.51 -23.66 3.34
C PHE A 161 -21.06 -23.65 1.89
N GLU A 162 -22.02 -23.50 0.97
CA GLU A 162 -21.73 -23.27 -0.43
C GLU A 162 -21.43 -21.80 -0.69
N ASP A 163 -20.35 -21.54 -1.43
CA ASP A 163 -19.95 -20.19 -1.86
C ASP A 163 -19.79 -20.18 -3.39
N ASP A 164 -20.33 -19.17 -4.02
CA ASP A 164 -20.33 -19.01 -5.49
C ASP A 164 -19.30 -17.97 -5.99
N ARG A 165 -18.51 -17.36 -5.07
CA ARG A 165 -17.45 -16.44 -5.47
C ARG A 165 -16.50 -17.11 -6.47
N VAL A 166 -16.09 -16.33 -7.45
CA VAL A 166 -15.12 -16.81 -8.45
C VAL A 166 -13.72 -16.70 -7.82
N LEU A 167 -13.03 -17.84 -7.73
CA LEU A 167 -11.64 -17.88 -7.27
C LEU A 167 -10.70 -17.85 -8.48
N HIS A 168 -9.81 -16.87 -8.47
CA HIS A 168 -8.77 -16.68 -9.49
C HIS A 168 -7.44 -17.26 -9.00
N SER A 169 -6.64 -17.76 -9.94
CA SER A 169 -5.27 -18.17 -9.65
C SER A 169 -4.43 -16.98 -9.20
N PRO A 170 -3.35 -17.21 -8.42
CA PRO A 170 -2.44 -16.15 -8.05
C PRO A 170 -1.91 -15.39 -9.28
N ASP A 171 -1.95 -14.07 -9.23
CA ASP A 171 -1.36 -13.22 -10.27
C ASP A 171 0.13 -12.94 -10.00
N LEU A 172 0.53 -12.99 -8.73
CA LEU A 172 1.85 -12.58 -8.27
C LEU A 172 2.73 -13.78 -7.88
N PRO A 173 4.06 -13.59 -7.82
CA PRO A 173 4.95 -14.54 -7.18
C PRO A 173 4.70 -14.55 -5.67
N LEU A 174 5.19 -15.58 -4.97
CA LEU A 174 5.19 -15.56 -3.52
C LEU A 174 6.04 -14.41 -3.01
N MET A 175 5.54 -13.73 -1.97
CA MET A 175 6.29 -12.68 -1.30
C MET A 175 7.55 -13.25 -0.64
N ARG A 176 8.58 -12.42 -0.51
CA ARG A 176 9.81 -12.84 0.19
C ARG A 176 9.51 -13.34 1.59
N TYR A 177 10.27 -14.34 1.99
CA TYR A 177 10.32 -14.83 3.37
C TYR A 177 11.77 -15.20 3.70
N GLU A 178 12.57 -14.19 4.01
CA GLU A 178 14.01 -14.30 4.18
C GLU A 178 14.41 -13.94 5.61
N ARG A 179 15.10 -14.84 6.29
CA ARG A 179 15.58 -14.58 7.65
C ARG A 179 16.56 -13.42 7.67
N ILE A 180 16.30 -12.46 8.54
CA ILE A 180 17.17 -11.28 8.75
C ILE A 180 17.61 -11.22 10.21
N VAL A 181 18.81 -10.66 10.44
CA VAL A 181 19.38 -10.54 11.78
C VAL A 181 19.58 -9.06 12.09
N PRO A 182 18.79 -8.50 13.03
CA PRO A 182 18.98 -7.13 13.49
C PRO A 182 20.25 -6.98 14.33
N GLN A 183 20.69 -5.74 14.50
CA GLN A 183 21.70 -5.40 15.50
C GLN A 183 21.02 -5.31 16.87
N ASP A 184 21.46 -6.10 17.83
CA ASP A 184 21.07 -5.96 19.23
C ASP A 184 21.73 -4.70 19.83
N LYS A 185 20.91 -3.78 20.31
CA LYS A 185 21.36 -2.52 20.92
C LYS A 185 21.28 -2.52 22.45
N GLY A 186 20.95 -3.66 23.05
CA GLY A 186 20.71 -3.82 24.49
C GLY A 186 19.29 -3.40 24.89
N ASP A 187 18.92 -3.72 26.12
CA ASP A 187 17.62 -3.38 26.74
C ASP A 187 16.40 -3.77 25.88
N GLY A 188 16.49 -4.93 25.18
CA GLY A 188 15.44 -5.45 24.33
C GLY A 188 15.22 -4.67 23.04
N LEU A 189 16.15 -3.79 22.65
CA LEU A 189 16.05 -2.99 21.45
C LEU A 189 16.85 -3.58 20.29
N PHE A 190 16.15 -3.92 19.22
CA PHE A 190 16.69 -4.39 17.95
C PHE A 190 16.65 -3.29 16.91
N TYR A 191 17.72 -3.15 16.14
CA TYR A 191 17.86 -2.16 15.07
C TYR A 191 18.18 -2.83 13.73
N PHE A 192 17.40 -2.51 12.71
CA PHE A 192 17.61 -2.89 11.33
C PHE A 192 18.26 -1.72 10.59
N PRO A 193 19.49 -1.89 10.05
CA PRO A 193 20.18 -0.82 9.32
C PRO A 193 19.45 -0.34 8.07
N GLU A 194 18.74 -1.26 7.40
CA GLU A 194 17.83 -0.95 6.31
C GLU A 194 16.39 -0.90 6.84
N TYR A 195 15.53 -0.13 6.20
CA TYR A 195 14.10 -0.18 6.47
C TYR A 195 13.56 -1.57 6.11
N VAL A 196 12.79 -2.18 6.99
CA VAL A 196 12.30 -3.54 6.78
C VAL A 196 10.78 -3.61 6.93
N CYS A 197 10.16 -4.44 6.07
CA CYS A 197 8.86 -5.05 6.32
C CYS A 197 9.14 -6.50 6.72
N ALA A 198 8.72 -6.93 7.90
CA ALA A 198 9.11 -8.24 8.42
C ALA A 198 8.00 -8.91 9.22
N TRP A 199 7.86 -10.22 9.00
CA TRP A 199 7.19 -11.13 9.93
C TRP A 199 8.10 -11.38 11.12
N ALA A 200 7.51 -11.59 12.29
CA ALA A 200 8.27 -12.01 13.45
C ALA A 200 7.71 -13.30 14.06
N GLU A 201 8.61 -14.13 14.55
CA GLU A 201 8.35 -15.34 15.31
C GLU A 201 8.98 -15.20 16.68
N TYR A 202 8.20 -15.43 17.73
CA TYR A 202 8.64 -15.28 19.11
C TYR A 202 8.49 -16.59 19.87
N ARG A 203 9.49 -16.89 20.72
CA ARG A 203 9.44 -17.95 21.71
C ARG A 203 9.60 -17.34 23.08
N PHE A 204 8.53 -17.43 23.86
CA PHE A 204 8.48 -16.96 25.23
C PHE A 204 8.64 -18.13 26.18
N ALA A 205 9.32 -17.89 27.32
CA ALA A 205 9.40 -18.84 28.42
C ALA A 205 9.46 -18.11 29.75
N GLY A 206 8.66 -18.57 30.75
CA GLY A 206 8.62 -18.01 32.08
C GLY A 206 7.26 -17.47 32.48
N LYS A 207 7.26 -16.42 33.33
CA LYS A 207 6.03 -15.83 33.85
C LYS A 207 6.15 -14.30 33.94
N GLY A 208 5.25 -13.60 33.21
CA GLY A 208 5.28 -12.14 33.21
C GLY A 208 4.46 -11.54 32.08
N LYS A 209 4.77 -10.29 31.77
CA LYS A 209 4.18 -9.56 30.63
C LYS A 209 5.27 -9.16 29.66
N VAL A 210 4.91 -9.18 28.39
CA VAL A 210 5.78 -8.73 27.31
C VAL A 210 5.03 -7.70 26.49
N LYS A 211 5.72 -6.61 26.12
CA LYS A 211 5.24 -5.60 25.18
C LYS A 211 6.24 -5.52 24.03
N ILE A 212 5.75 -5.70 22.81
CA ILE A 212 6.56 -5.63 21.58
C ILE A 212 6.09 -4.44 20.77
N ARG A 213 7.02 -3.56 20.42
CA ARG A 213 6.73 -2.31 19.71
C ARG A 213 7.63 -2.21 18.49
N TRP A 214 7.02 -1.84 17.35
CA TRP A 214 7.75 -1.47 16.15
C TRP A 214 7.73 0.04 15.96
N SER A 215 8.81 0.60 15.39
CA SER A 215 8.93 2.03 15.15
C SER A 215 9.84 2.30 13.95
N GLU A 216 9.48 3.29 13.15
CA GLU A 216 10.34 3.76 12.05
C GLU A 216 11.57 4.48 12.60
N THR A 217 11.38 5.31 13.61
CA THR A 217 12.42 6.17 14.21
C THR A 217 12.10 6.49 15.67
N PRO A 218 13.09 6.91 16.48
CA PRO A 218 12.80 7.49 17.79
C PRO A 218 12.10 8.83 17.67
N TYR A 219 11.08 9.06 18.51
CA TYR A 219 10.28 10.28 18.57
C TYR A 219 10.83 11.27 19.60
N LEU A 220 10.45 12.54 19.47
CA LEU A 220 10.81 13.60 20.43
C LEU A 220 10.03 13.51 21.73
N ASP A 221 8.78 13.04 21.67
CA ASP A 221 7.85 12.93 22.78
C ASP A 221 7.48 11.49 23.11
N GLU A 222 6.96 11.26 24.33
CA GLU A 222 6.42 9.97 24.77
C GLU A 222 5.07 9.63 24.12
N GLU A 223 4.36 10.65 23.60
CA GLU A 223 3.09 10.45 22.92
C GLU A 223 3.30 10.22 21.43
N PHE A 224 2.69 9.15 20.93
CA PHE A 224 2.66 8.89 19.50
C PHE A 224 1.62 9.82 18.87
N ASN A 225 2.11 10.83 18.17
CA ASN A 225 1.30 11.75 17.42
C ASN A 225 1.90 11.87 16.01
N LEU A 226 1.10 11.70 14.98
CA LEU A 226 1.54 11.82 13.59
C LEU A 226 2.04 13.21 13.24
N ASP A 227 1.50 14.23 13.92
CA ASP A 227 1.91 15.63 13.75
C ASP A 227 3.21 15.95 14.48
N HIS A 228 3.75 15.02 15.28
CA HIS A 228 5.01 15.23 15.98
C HIS A 228 6.19 14.93 15.07
N LEU A 229 7.13 15.86 15.12
CA LEU A 229 8.40 15.76 14.44
C LEU A 229 9.15 14.51 14.83
N LYS A 230 9.31 13.60 13.89
CA LYS A 230 10.26 12.52 14.01
C LYS A 230 11.64 13.15 14.03
N GLY A 231 12.39 12.95 15.08
CA GLY A 231 13.71 13.55 15.20
C GLY A 231 14.73 12.91 14.26
N ASN A 232 15.90 13.55 14.19
CA ASN A 232 17.05 13.00 13.49
C ASN A 232 17.34 11.56 13.92
N LYS A 233 17.29 10.64 13.01
CA LYS A 233 17.20 9.18 13.18
C LYS A 233 18.43 8.51 13.78
N GLY A 234 19.59 9.11 13.68
CA GLY A 234 20.79 8.63 14.34
C GLY A 234 20.89 8.95 15.83
N LYS A 235 20.04 9.82 16.38
CA LYS A 235 20.12 10.30 17.76
C LYS A 235 19.11 9.60 18.65
N ARG A 236 19.59 8.76 19.57
CA ARG A 236 18.77 8.04 20.55
C ARG A 236 18.60 8.77 21.89
N ASN A 237 19.61 9.52 22.32
CA ASN A 237 19.62 10.16 23.62
C ASN A 237 18.54 11.24 23.72
N GLY A 238 17.68 11.14 24.71
CA GLY A 238 16.54 12.03 24.90
C GLY A 238 15.41 11.81 23.89
N ARG A 239 15.29 10.58 23.34
CA ARG A 239 14.26 10.17 22.39
C ARG A 239 13.47 9.00 22.94
N PHE A 240 12.24 8.87 22.46
CA PHE A 240 11.28 7.86 22.89
C PHE A 240 10.94 6.92 21.76
N PHE A 241 10.74 5.64 22.08
CA PHE A 241 10.16 4.68 21.15
C PHE A 241 8.67 4.61 21.42
N VAL A 242 7.89 5.22 20.57
CA VAL A 242 6.43 5.20 20.57
C VAL A 242 5.91 4.57 19.27
N GLY A 243 4.70 4.11 19.27
CA GLY A 243 4.10 3.47 18.11
C GLY A 243 3.17 2.33 18.50
N ASN A 244 2.70 1.60 17.50
CA ASN A 244 1.86 0.43 17.71
C ASN A 244 2.62 -0.67 18.45
N PHE A 245 1.92 -1.38 19.33
CA PHE A 245 2.52 -2.43 20.15
C PHE A 245 1.54 -3.57 20.40
N ASP A 246 2.10 -4.77 20.51
CA ASP A 246 1.39 -5.95 20.97
C ASP A 246 1.75 -6.26 22.41
N THR A 247 0.83 -6.88 23.15
CA THR A 247 1.06 -7.29 24.55
C THR A 247 0.75 -8.75 24.74
N PHE A 248 1.56 -9.41 25.56
CA PHE A 248 1.48 -10.84 25.84
C PHE A 248 1.55 -11.08 27.35
N GLU A 249 0.58 -11.82 27.89
CA GLU A 249 0.65 -12.37 29.25
C GLU A 249 1.18 -13.81 29.18
N ILE A 250 2.37 -14.03 29.72
CA ILE A 250 3.07 -15.31 29.64
C ILE A 250 2.96 -16.06 30.99
N ASP A 251 2.61 -17.33 30.94
CA ASP A 251 2.63 -18.28 32.07
C ASP A 251 3.03 -19.67 31.55
N GLY A 252 4.35 -19.87 31.34
CA GLY A 252 4.95 -21.07 30.77
C GLY A 252 5.66 -20.80 29.44
N GLU A 253 5.57 -21.74 28.53
CA GLU A 253 6.15 -21.64 27.18
C GLU A 253 5.06 -21.25 26.16
N LEU A 254 5.38 -20.33 25.25
CA LEU A 254 4.53 -19.93 24.15
C LEU A 254 5.37 -19.77 22.89
N HIS A 255 4.93 -20.39 21.81
CA HIS A 255 5.41 -20.14 20.45
C HIS A 255 4.37 -19.27 19.72
N TRP A 256 4.79 -18.09 19.28
CA TRP A 256 3.94 -17.11 18.62
C TRP A 256 4.50 -16.75 17.26
N PHE A 257 3.62 -16.67 16.25
CA PHE A 257 3.88 -16.13 14.94
C PHE A 257 2.89 -14.98 14.70
N ASP A 258 3.38 -13.79 14.27
CA ASP A 258 2.56 -12.60 14.09
C ASP A 258 1.42 -12.84 13.08
N TYR A 259 0.28 -12.20 13.29
CA TYR A 259 -0.84 -12.27 12.36
C TYR A 259 -0.58 -11.48 11.09
N TRP A 260 0.22 -10.43 11.19
CA TRP A 260 0.61 -9.56 10.09
C TRP A 260 2.04 -9.08 10.29
N TRP A 261 2.71 -8.72 9.19
CA TRP A 261 4.06 -8.19 9.25
C TRP A 261 4.07 -6.73 9.73
N HIS A 262 5.17 -6.32 10.29
CA HIS A 262 5.45 -4.98 10.79
C HIS A 262 6.52 -4.31 9.93
N ALA A 263 6.63 -2.97 10.04
CA ALA A 263 7.63 -2.20 9.30
C ALA A 263 8.40 -1.23 10.20
N GLY A 264 9.59 -0.85 9.75
CA GLY A 264 10.41 0.16 10.41
C GLY A 264 11.87 -0.24 10.57
N HIS A 265 12.59 0.57 11.35
CA HIS A 265 14.00 0.35 11.69
C HIS A 265 14.20 -0.28 13.07
N TYR A 266 13.19 -0.25 13.93
CA TYR A 266 13.32 -0.65 15.33
C TYR A 266 12.21 -1.60 15.76
N CYS A 267 12.61 -2.66 16.48
CA CYS A 267 11.71 -3.49 17.26
C CYS A 267 12.18 -3.44 18.72
N GLN A 268 11.30 -3.06 19.65
CA GLN A 268 11.57 -2.99 21.07
C GLN A 268 10.74 -4.03 21.82
N ILE A 269 11.40 -4.90 22.58
CA ILE A 269 10.79 -5.93 23.42
C ILE A 269 11.00 -5.54 24.88
N LEU A 270 9.93 -5.21 25.57
CA LEU A 270 9.91 -4.86 26.98
C LEU A 270 9.30 -6.01 27.79
N THR A 271 9.95 -6.40 28.89
CA THR A 271 9.51 -7.51 29.73
C THR A 271 9.28 -7.06 31.16
N GLU A 272 8.23 -7.57 31.79
CA GLU A 272 7.92 -7.43 33.21
C GLU A 272 7.81 -8.82 33.83
N GLY A 273 8.47 -9.06 34.96
CA GLY A 273 8.51 -10.37 35.63
C GLY A 273 9.67 -11.24 35.15
N GLU A 274 9.56 -12.57 35.35
CA GLU A 274 10.60 -13.54 34.97
C GLU A 274 10.25 -14.20 33.64
N VAL A 275 10.37 -13.46 32.53
CA VAL A 275 10.09 -13.94 31.20
C VAL A 275 11.28 -13.68 30.26
N THR A 276 11.62 -14.69 29.46
CA THR A 276 12.62 -14.62 28.41
C THR A 276 11.92 -14.63 27.04
N VAL A 277 12.48 -13.91 26.07
CA VAL A 277 11.97 -13.81 24.71
C VAL A 277 13.10 -14.09 23.72
N GLN A 278 12.87 -15.01 22.82
CA GLN A 278 13.68 -15.20 21.62
C GLN A 278 12.84 -14.72 20.42
N ALA A 279 13.43 -13.90 19.56
CA ALA A 279 12.77 -13.37 18.37
C ALA A 279 13.55 -13.72 17.10
N GLU A 280 12.84 -14.14 16.08
CA GLU A 280 13.35 -14.31 14.74
C GLU A 280 12.54 -13.44 13.77
N PHE A 281 13.23 -12.82 12.81
CA PHE A 281 12.61 -11.87 11.89
C PHE A 281 12.81 -12.34 10.46
N PHE A 282 11.76 -12.19 9.63
CA PHE A 282 11.76 -12.63 8.24
C PHE A 282 11.28 -11.49 7.35
N ARG A 283 12.19 -10.92 6.54
CA ARG A 283 11.87 -9.88 5.56
C ARG A 283 10.79 -10.38 4.61
N THR A 284 9.82 -9.52 4.34
CA THR A 284 8.78 -9.74 3.33
C THR A 284 8.73 -8.59 2.34
N GLY A 285 7.92 -8.73 1.30
CA GLY A 285 7.73 -7.76 0.22
C GLY A 285 7.80 -8.40 -1.15
N TYR A 286 7.47 -7.62 -2.18
CA TYR A 286 7.52 -8.08 -3.56
C TYR A 286 8.95 -8.45 -3.97
N PRO A 287 9.18 -9.61 -4.61
CA PRO A 287 10.54 -10.07 -4.94
C PRO A 287 11.07 -9.44 -6.24
N TYR A 288 11.35 -8.13 -6.23
CA TYR A 288 12.03 -7.50 -7.37
C TYR A 288 13.40 -8.11 -7.59
N GLU A 289 13.74 -8.37 -8.85
CA GLU A 289 14.99 -8.98 -9.26
C GLU A 289 15.70 -8.12 -10.32
N GLY A 290 17.02 -8.20 -10.34
CA GLY A 290 17.87 -7.70 -11.44
C GLY A 290 18.25 -6.22 -11.38
N PHE A 291 17.64 -5.40 -10.52
CA PHE A 291 18.00 -4.01 -10.37
C PHE A 291 19.14 -3.84 -9.35
N VAL A 292 20.17 -3.10 -9.75
CA VAL A 292 21.30 -2.74 -8.88
C VAL A 292 21.45 -1.21 -8.89
N PRO A 293 21.18 -0.53 -7.76
CA PRO A 293 21.38 0.91 -7.66
C PRO A 293 22.85 1.32 -7.88
N GLU A 294 23.10 2.39 -8.64
CA GLU A 294 24.45 2.89 -8.90
C GLU A 294 24.90 3.96 -7.88
N ASN A 295 23.96 4.58 -7.19
CA ASN A 295 24.23 5.61 -6.19
C ASN A 295 23.20 5.53 -5.05
N ASN A 296 23.43 6.33 -3.99
CA ASN A 296 22.60 6.25 -2.80
C ASN A 296 21.17 6.77 -3.01
N LEU A 297 20.94 7.78 -3.86
CA LEU A 297 19.58 8.23 -4.17
C LEU A 297 18.77 7.14 -4.87
N GLU A 298 19.37 6.43 -5.84
CA GLU A 298 18.72 5.28 -6.47
C GLU A 298 18.45 4.16 -5.48
N LYS A 299 19.40 3.92 -4.55
CA LYS A 299 19.23 2.92 -3.49
C LYS A 299 18.05 3.27 -2.59
N MET A 300 18.00 4.49 -2.07
CA MET A 300 16.91 4.92 -1.20
C MET A 300 15.55 4.89 -1.92
N ALA A 301 15.50 5.34 -3.18
CA ALA A 301 14.26 5.27 -3.98
C ALA A 301 13.81 3.83 -4.23
N PHE A 302 14.75 2.92 -4.50
CA PHE A 302 14.45 1.50 -4.69
C PHE A 302 14.00 0.83 -3.38
N GLU A 303 14.65 1.12 -2.26
CA GLU A 303 14.28 0.59 -0.94
C GLU A 303 12.89 1.10 -0.52
N THR A 304 12.54 2.36 -0.84
CA THR A 304 11.20 2.90 -0.63
C THR A 304 10.16 2.16 -1.46
N LEU A 305 10.38 2.02 -2.77
CA LEU A 305 9.50 1.26 -3.66
C LEU A 305 9.32 -0.17 -3.18
N GLN A 306 10.42 -0.83 -2.78
CA GLN A 306 10.41 -2.21 -2.31
C GLN A 306 9.63 -2.39 -1.01
N ALA A 307 9.78 -1.46 -0.06
CA ALA A 307 9.07 -1.48 1.21
C ALA A 307 7.55 -1.23 1.03
N CYS A 308 7.17 -0.46 0.02
CA CYS A 308 5.77 -0.17 -0.30
C CYS A 308 5.15 -1.19 -1.28
N SER A 309 5.90 -2.19 -1.75
CA SER A 309 5.43 -3.22 -2.68
C SER A 309 5.24 -4.56 -1.98
N PHE A 310 4.00 -5.06 -1.96
CA PHE A 310 3.64 -6.36 -1.39
C PHE A 310 2.70 -7.10 -2.35
N GLU A 311 1.58 -7.63 -1.89
CA GLU A 311 0.53 -8.22 -2.74
C GLU A 311 -0.32 -7.16 -3.46
N THR A 312 -0.23 -5.94 -3.01
CA THR A 312 -0.68 -4.67 -3.62
C THR A 312 0.42 -3.65 -3.42
N TYR A 313 0.40 -2.57 -4.16
CA TYR A 313 1.12 -1.37 -3.76
C TYR A 313 0.54 -0.81 -2.46
N MET A 314 1.29 0.05 -1.77
CA MET A 314 0.89 0.67 -0.51
C MET A 314 1.48 2.08 -0.46
N ASP A 315 0.69 3.05 -0.03
CA ASP A 315 1.15 4.42 0.24
C ASP A 315 2.33 4.45 1.21
N CYS A 316 2.21 3.72 2.32
CA CYS A 316 3.28 3.53 3.30
C CYS A 316 3.15 2.17 4.00
N PRO A 317 4.28 1.56 4.46
CA PRO A 317 4.24 0.22 5.06
C PRO A 317 4.03 0.24 6.58
N TYR A 318 4.29 1.35 7.29
CA TYR A 318 4.23 1.42 8.74
C TYR A 318 2.81 1.56 9.28
N TYR A 319 1.98 2.35 8.60
CA TYR A 319 0.56 2.54 8.88
C TYR A 319 -0.21 2.56 7.54
N GLU A 320 -1.49 2.83 7.46
CA GLU A 320 -2.35 2.76 6.27
C GLU A 320 -2.23 1.46 5.48
N GLN A 321 -1.14 1.21 4.77
CA GLN A 321 -0.92 0.06 3.89
C GLN A 321 -2.02 -0.04 2.80
N LEU A 322 -2.45 1.09 2.28
CA LEU A 322 -3.54 1.22 1.31
C LEU A 322 -3.01 1.51 -0.09
N MET A 323 -3.64 0.91 -1.08
CA MET A 323 -3.30 1.10 -2.49
C MET A 323 -4.02 2.33 -3.04
N TYR A 324 -3.46 3.53 -2.83
CA TYR A 324 -3.95 4.78 -3.41
C TYR A 324 -3.57 4.90 -4.89
N ILE A 325 -4.47 5.49 -5.69
CA ILE A 325 -4.25 5.65 -7.14
C ILE A 325 -3.02 6.53 -7.43
N GLY A 326 -2.90 7.67 -6.71
CA GLY A 326 -1.79 8.63 -6.92
C GLY A 326 -0.43 7.98 -6.73
N ASP A 327 -0.27 7.25 -5.63
CA ASP A 327 0.92 6.50 -5.27
C ASP A 327 1.19 5.37 -6.26
N SER A 328 0.18 4.54 -6.49
CA SER A 328 0.31 3.33 -7.32
C SER A 328 0.71 3.64 -8.77
N ARG A 329 0.31 4.80 -9.31
CA ARG A 329 0.78 5.22 -10.62
C ARG A 329 2.30 5.40 -10.64
N LEU A 330 2.85 6.09 -9.65
CA LEU A 330 4.28 6.38 -9.55
C LEU A 330 5.09 5.10 -9.26
N GLU A 331 4.59 4.25 -8.38
CA GLU A 331 5.16 2.93 -8.12
C GLU A 331 5.18 2.06 -9.37
N ALA A 332 4.08 2.02 -10.14
CA ALA A 332 3.98 1.25 -11.38
C ALA A 332 4.98 1.73 -12.44
N ILE A 333 5.19 3.04 -12.56
CA ILE A 333 6.19 3.62 -13.45
C ILE A 333 7.59 3.17 -13.03
N CYS A 334 7.92 3.29 -11.74
CA CYS A 334 9.21 2.88 -11.20
C CYS A 334 9.44 1.38 -11.35
N SER A 335 8.44 0.55 -11.03
CA SER A 335 8.51 -0.91 -11.16
C SER A 335 8.86 -1.36 -12.57
N ARG A 336 8.22 -0.76 -13.60
CA ARG A 336 8.50 -1.08 -15.01
C ARG A 336 9.88 -0.62 -15.50
N LEU A 337 10.50 0.34 -14.83
CA LEU A 337 11.83 0.81 -15.16
C LEU A 337 12.94 -0.09 -14.60
N ILE A 338 12.67 -0.76 -13.48
CA ILE A 338 13.64 -1.61 -12.77
C ILE A 338 13.45 -3.10 -13.04
N SER A 339 12.30 -3.53 -13.55
CA SER A 339 11.98 -4.94 -13.78
C SER A 339 11.14 -5.12 -15.04
N SER A 340 11.34 -6.24 -15.72
CA SER A 340 10.45 -6.70 -16.79
C SER A 340 9.18 -7.39 -16.26
N ASP A 341 9.10 -7.64 -14.96
CA ASP A 341 7.93 -8.20 -14.29
C ASP A 341 6.90 -7.10 -14.06
N ASP A 342 5.84 -7.07 -14.87
CA ASP A 342 4.76 -6.09 -14.79
C ASP A 342 3.48 -6.62 -14.12
N ARG A 343 3.55 -7.78 -13.44
CA ARG A 343 2.38 -8.40 -12.79
C ARG A 343 1.77 -7.52 -11.71
N LEU A 344 2.59 -6.93 -10.83
CA LEU A 344 2.11 -6.04 -9.78
C LEU A 344 1.50 -4.74 -10.34
N PRO A 345 2.13 -4.01 -11.30
CA PRO A 345 1.50 -2.89 -12.01
C PRO A 345 0.16 -3.23 -12.67
N ARG A 346 0.04 -4.39 -13.32
CA ARG A 346 -1.20 -4.87 -13.96
C ARG A 346 -2.29 -5.13 -12.93
N LYS A 347 -1.94 -5.83 -11.85
CA LYS A 347 -2.86 -6.13 -10.75
C LYS A 347 -3.38 -4.85 -10.11
N ALA A 348 -2.51 -3.88 -9.83
CA ALA A 348 -2.89 -2.60 -9.26
C ALA A 348 -3.89 -1.85 -10.15
N LEU A 349 -3.57 -1.70 -11.43
CA LEU A 349 -4.45 -1.03 -12.39
C LEU A 349 -5.83 -1.71 -12.48
N LYS A 350 -5.86 -3.05 -12.49
CA LYS A 350 -7.09 -3.84 -12.51
C LYS A 350 -7.90 -3.69 -11.23
N LEU A 351 -7.29 -3.90 -10.06
CA LEU A 351 -8.01 -3.83 -8.78
C LEU A 351 -8.59 -2.43 -8.55
N LEU A 352 -7.83 -1.37 -8.80
CA LEU A 352 -8.33 0.00 -8.68
C LEU A 352 -9.56 0.24 -9.55
N SER A 353 -9.62 -0.33 -10.77
CA SER A 353 -10.76 -0.24 -11.66
C SER A 353 -12.05 -0.87 -11.09
N LEU A 354 -11.91 -1.88 -10.23
CA LEU A 354 -13.04 -2.57 -9.61
C LEU A 354 -13.76 -1.71 -8.56
N SER A 355 -13.15 -0.62 -8.12
CA SER A 355 -13.77 0.37 -7.23
C SER A 355 -14.84 1.22 -7.92
N GLN A 356 -15.02 1.08 -9.25
CA GLN A 356 -15.92 1.95 -10.03
C GLN A 356 -17.37 1.85 -9.55
N GLN A 357 -17.90 3.01 -9.15
CA GLN A 357 -19.25 3.15 -8.62
C GLN A 357 -20.31 3.14 -9.75
N PRO A 358 -21.60 2.97 -9.40
CA PRO A 358 -22.69 2.99 -10.39
C PRO A 358 -22.78 4.27 -11.23
N ASP A 359 -22.35 5.41 -10.72
CA ASP A 359 -22.31 6.69 -11.44
C ASP A 359 -21.11 6.83 -12.38
N GLY A 360 -20.11 5.97 -12.25
CA GLY A 360 -18.86 5.98 -13.03
C GLY A 360 -17.65 6.50 -12.28
N SER A 361 -17.80 7.08 -11.09
CA SER A 361 -16.70 7.53 -10.24
C SER A 361 -15.84 6.35 -9.75
N LEU A 362 -14.62 6.63 -9.30
CA LEU A 362 -13.71 5.66 -8.67
C LEU A 362 -13.41 6.08 -7.24
N ARG A 363 -13.15 5.11 -6.37
CA ARG A 363 -12.56 5.37 -5.05
C ARG A 363 -11.09 5.71 -5.20
N SER A 364 -10.56 6.48 -4.25
CA SER A 364 -9.15 6.91 -4.25
C SER A 364 -8.17 5.76 -4.02
N GLN A 365 -8.60 4.72 -3.29
CA GLN A 365 -7.83 3.51 -2.97
C GLN A 365 -8.72 2.27 -3.01
N TYR A 366 -8.16 1.15 -3.47
CA TYR A 366 -8.86 -0.14 -3.50
C TYR A 366 -7.88 -1.31 -3.69
N PRO A 367 -8.05 -2.49 -3.03
CA PRO A 367 -9.12 -2.79 -2.08
C PRO A 367 -8.98 -2.01 -0.77
N SER A 368 -10.09 -1.52 -0.25
CA SER A 368 -10.15 -0.78 1.01
C SER A 368 -11.57 -0.79 1.58
N ARG A 369 -11.68 -0.77 2.90
CA ARG A 369 -12.96 -0.59 3.61
C ARG A 369 -13.39 0.87 3.67
N SER A 370 -12.50 1.82 3.36
CA SER A 370 -12.81 3.24 3.20
C SER A 370 -13.43 3.53 1.85
N GLU A 371 -14.43 4.40 1.84
CA GLU A 371 -15.12 4.84 0.62
C GLU A 371 -14.67 6.24 0.16
N GLN A 372 -13.45 6.60 0.46
CA GLN A 372 -12.88 7.90 0.12
C GLN A 372 -12.83 8.10 -1.41
N VAL A 373 -13.16 9.33 -1.82
CA VAL A 373 -13.08 9.78 -3.22
C VAL A 373 -12.22 11.04 -3.31
N ILE A 374 -11.22 11.01 -4.17
CA ILE A 374 -10.35 12.15 -4.49
C ILE A 374 -10.45 12.40 -6.00
N PRO A 375 -11.03 13.53 -6.45
CA PRO A 375 -11.28 13.79 -7.88
C PRO A 375 -10.04 13.75 -8.76
N SER A 376 -8.92 14.30 -8.31
CA SER A 376 -7.63 14.24 -9.04
C SER A 376 -7.16 12.80 -9.25
N PHE A 377 -7.34 11.91 -8.26
CA PHE A 377 -6.92 10.52 -8.35
C PHE A 377 -7.74 9.71 -9.38
N MET A 378 -9.01 10.04 -9.59
CA MET A 378 -9.80 9.46 -10.67
C MET A 378 -9.18 9.75 -12.04
N LEU A 379 -8.78 11.00 -12.28
CA LEU A 379 -8.10 11.40 -13.53
C LEU A 379 -6.72 10.76 -13.65
N ILE A 380 -6.00 10.64 -12.55
CA ILE A 380 -4.69 9.97 -12.49
C ILE A 380 -4.81 8.47 -12.80
N TRP A 381 -5.93 7.80 -12.50
CA TRP A 381 -6.13 6.42 -12.92
C TRP A 381 -6.18 6.27 -14.44
N VAL A 382 -6.77 7.25 -15.16
CA VAL A 382 -6.74 7.28 -16.64
C VAL A 382 -5.30 7.43 -17.13
N LEU A 383 -4.51 8.28 -16.48
CA LEU A 383 -3.09 8.44 -16.80
C LEU A 383 -2.29 7.15 -16.49
N MET A 384 -2.63 6.42 -15.43
CA MET A 384 -2.03 5.12 -15.12
C MET A 384 -2.35 4.06 -16.19
N LEU A 385 -3.58 4.06 -16.73
CA LEU A 385 -3.96 3.22 -17.88
C LEU A 385 -3.18 3.62 -19.12
N HIS A 386 -2.97 4.91 -19.35
CA HIS A 386 -2.17 5.41 -20.48
C HIS A 386 -0.69 4.99 -20.34
N ASP A 387 -0.11 5.10 -19.15
CA ASP A 387 1.25 4.62 -18.89
C ASP A 387 1.38 3.11 -19.20
N HIS A 388 0.34 2.33 -18.87
CA HIS A 388 0.28 0.91 -19.22
C HIS A 388 0.18 0.70 -20.74
N PHE A 389 -0.69 1.46 -21.42
CA PHE A 389 -0.84 1.43 -22.87
C PHE A 389 0.46 1.80 -23.59
N LYS A 390 1.18 2.82 -23.13
CA LYS A 390 2.48 3.20 -23.71
C LYS A 390 3.54 2.10 -23.56
N ALA A 391 3.48 1.32 -22.50
CA ALA A 391 4.42 0.23 -22.25
C ALA A 391 4.07 -1.07 -23.00
N ASN A 392 2.78 -1.41 -23.11
CA ASN A 392 2.29 -2.72 -23.53
C ASN A 392 1.40 -2.68 -24.80
N GLY A 393 1.10 -1.48 -25.33
CA GLY A 393 0.16 -1.31 -26.45
C GLY A 393 -1.28 -1.63 -26.03
N LYS A 394 -2.11 -1.89 -27.03
CA LYS A 394 -3.53 -2.22 -26.87
C LYS A 394 -3.70 -3.72 -26.52
N ASP A 395 -3.12 -4.14 -25.42
CA ASP A 395 -3.18 -5.52 -24.92
C ASP A 395 -4.55 -5.87 -24.29
N ALA A 396 -4.69 -7.11 -23.81
CA ALA A 396 -5.96 -7.60 -23.26
C ALA A 396 -6.44 -6.76 -22.05
N LEU A 397 -5.53 -6.29 -21.20
CA LEU A 397 -5.88 -5.48 -20.04
C LEU A 397 -6.32 -4.07 -20.46
N THR A 398 -5.63 -3.45 -21.41
CA THR A 398 -6.03 -2.16 -21.98
C THR A 398 -7.45 -2.25 -22.57
N VAL A 399 -7.73 -3.31 -23.36
CA VAL A 399 -9.06 -3.52 -23.97
C VAL A 399 -10.13 -3.77 -22.89
N GLU A 400 -9.83 -4.51 -21.83
CA GLU A 400 -10.74 -4.75 -20.71
C GLU A 400 -11.10 -3.44 -19.97
N LEU A 401 -10.10 -2.56 -19.75
CA LEU A 401 -10.26 -1.38 -18.90
C LEU A 401 -10.72 -0.12 -19.64
N LEU A 402 -10.56 -0.04 -20.95
CA LEU A 402 -10.97 1.12 -21.76
C LEU A 402 -12.43 1.52 -21.52
N PRO A 403 -13.43 0.62 -21.53
CA PRO A 403 -14.83 1.02 -21.25
C PRO A 403 -15.05 1.61 -19.85
N ARG A 404 -14.21 1.25 -18.88
CA ARG A 404 -14.26 1.84 -17.53
C ARG A 404 -13.70 3.26 -17.53
N ALA A 405 -12.63 3.50 -18.28
CA ALA A 405 -12.06 4.84 -18.45
C ALA A 405 -13.06 5.77 -19.18
N GLU A 406 -13.70 5.30 -20.23
CA GLU A 406 -14.74 6.06 -20.95
C GLU A 406 -15.91 6.41 -20.03
N ARG A 407 -16.37 5.45 -19.22
CA ARG A 407 -17.44 5.68 -18.24
C ARG A 407 -17.04 6.67 -17.15
N LEU A 408 -15.79 6.62 -16.68
CA LEU A 408 -15.27 7.61 -15.74
C LEU A 408 -15.25 9.01 -16.38
N MET A 409 -14.81 9.14 -17.63
CA MET A 409 -14.79 10.43 -18.30
C MET A 409 -16.21 10.97 -18.60
N GLN A 410 -17.18 10.09 -18.83
CA GLN A 410 -18.59 10.48 -18.88
C GLN A 410 -19.08 11.03 -17.52
N PHE A 411 -18.71 10.39 -16.41
CA PHE A 411 -18.99 10.93 -15.08
C PHE A 411 -18.35 12.31 -14.91
N MET A 412 -17.07 12.50 -15.28
CA MET A 412 -16.40 13.80 -15.19
C MET A 412 -17.13 14.87 -16.00
N GLN A 413 -17.61 14.57 -17.21
CA GLN A 413 -18.39 15.49 -18.01
C GLN A 413 -19.68 15.95 -17.31
N THR A 414 -20.32 15.08 -16.50
CA THR A 414 -21.50 15.49 -15.70
C THR A 414 -21.15 16.48 -14.57
N GLN A 415 -19.89 16.59 -14.22
CA GLN A 415 -19.40 17.50 -13.19
C GLN A 415 -18.92 18.85 -13.76
N GLU A 416 -19.10 19.07 -15.05
CA GLU A 416 -18.73 20.34 -15.67
C GLU A 416 -19.76 21.45 -15.37
N SER A 417 -19.23 22.63 -15.09
CA SER A 417 -19.97 23.88 -15.06
C SER A 417 -19.27 24.90 -15.94
N GLU A 418 -19.97 25.50 -16.89
CA GLU A 418 -19.40 26.43 -17.88
C GLU A 418 -18.17 25.85 -18.64
N GLY A 419 -18.15 24.54 -18.86
CA GLY A 419 -17.09 23.83 -19.58
C GLY A 419 -15.84 23.50 -18.79
N LEU A 420 -15.80 23.80 -17.49
CA LEU A 420 -14.75 23.42 -16.55
C LEU A 420 -15.29 22.47 -15.48
N LEU A 421 -14.45 21.58 -14.96
CA LEU A 421 -14.81 20.76 -13.82
C LEU A 421 -15.06 21.64 -12.59
N SER A 422 -16.19 21.35 -11.93
CA SER A 422 -16.60 21.95 -10.67
C SER A 422 -17.07 20.82 -9.74
N ILE A 423 -16.17 20.28 -8.93
CA ILE A 423 -16.44 19.09 -8.14
C ILE A 423 -16.48 19.44 -6.66
N LYS A 424 -17.58 19.05 -6.01
CA LYS A 424 -17.74 19.15 -4.56
C LYS A 424 -17.01 18.01 -3.86
N GLY A 425 -16.46 18.29 -2.69
CA GLY A 425 -15.81 17.30 -1.85
C GLY A 425 -14.34 17.63 -1.60
N TRP A 426 -13.58 16.62 -1.21
CA TRP A 426 -12.17 16.80 -0.93
C TRP A 426 -11.35 16.78 -2.23
N ASN A 427 -11.09 17.96 -2.77
CA ASN A 427 -10.29 18.16 -3.99
C ASN A 427 -8.79 18.12 -3.67
N PHE A 428 -8.33 17.09 -2.98
CA PHE A 428 -6.92 16.90 -2.70
C PHE A 428 -6.11 16.83 -4.01
N VAL A 429 -4.98 17.51 -4.00
CA VAL A 429 -3.99 17.49 -5.10
C VAL A 429 -2.61 17.14 -4.58
N ASP A 430 -2.17 17.77 -3.48
CA ASP A 430 -0.81 17.68 -2.99
C ASP A 430 -0.69 18.23 -1.55
N TRP A 431 0.22 17.71 -0.75
CA TRP A 431 0.60 18.31 0.53
C TRP A 431 1.50 19.53 0.31
N CYS A 432 0.94 20.58 -0.32
CA CYS A 432 1.66 21.83 -0.53
C CYS A 432 1.75 22.60 0.80
N ASN A 433 2.98 22.94 1.20
CA ASN A 433 3.23 23.72 2.42
C ASN A 433 3.08 25.24 2.13
N ASP A 434 1.86 25.67 1.82
CA ASP A 434 1.49 27.06 1.62
C ASP A 434 0.18 27.34 2.35
N GLU A 435 0.09 28.47 3.07
CA GLU A 435 -1.05 28.84 3.91
C GLU A 435 -2.38 28.97 3.16
N ALA A 436 -2.35 29.14 1.85
CA ALA A 436 -3.55 29.21 1.01
C ALA A 436 -4.15 27.83 0.67
N TRP A 437 -3.43 26.75 0.94
CA TRP A 437 -3.90 25.38 0.71
C TRP A 437 -4.65 24.85 1.94
N ASP A 438 -5.82 24.27 1.71
CA ASP A 438 -6.64 23.68 2.77
C ASP A 438 -6.61 22.16 2.72
N TYR A 439 -5.85 21.55 3.63
CA TYR A 439 -5.70 20.10 3.73
C TYR A 439 -5.44 19.40 2.38
N GLY A 440 -4.41 19.90 1.66
CA GLY A 440 -4.01 19.42 0.35
C GLY A 440 -4.91 19.83 -0.82
N THR A 441 -5.95 20.65 -0.57
CA THR A 441 -6.80 21.22 -1.60
C THR A 441 -6.24 22.57 -2.04
N PRO A 442 -6.04 22.80 -3.36
CA PRO A 442 -5.54 24.06 -3.85
C PRO A 442 -6.56 25.21 -3.69
N PRO A 443 -6.10 26.46 -3.64
CA PRO A 443 -6.99 27.62 -3.74
C PRO A 443 -7.88 27.56 -4.98
N GLY A 444 -9.11 28.09 -4.88
CA GLY A 444 -10.13 28.00 -5.92
C GLY A 444 -11.21 26.96 -5.62
N GLY A 445 -10.97 26.07 -4.65
CA GLY A 445 -11.98 25.13 -4.16
C GLY A 445 -12.51 24.18 -5.23
N GLU A 446 -13.82 24.28 -5.53
CA GLU A 446 -14.50 23.39 -6.50
C GLU A 446 -14.01 23.60 -7.94
N VAL A 447 -13.61 24.83 -8.31
CA VAL A 447 -13.13 25.18 -9.65
C VAL A 447 -11.71 25.74 -9.56
N ASN A 448 -10.73 24.92 -9.87
CA ASN A 448 -9.32 25.32 -9.86
C ASN A 448 -8.62 24.85 -11.15
N SER A 449 -7.54 25.55 -11.52
CA SER A 449 -6.80 25.25 -12.75
C SER A 449 -6.12 23.87 -12.69
N ILE A 450 -5.69 23.42 -11.53
CA ILE A 450 -4.89 22.20 -11.36
C ILE A 450 -5.73 20.95 -11.69
N LEU A 451 -6.94 20.86 -11.11
CA LEU A 451 -7.87 19.76 -11.40
C LEU A 451 -8.28 19.76 -12.89
N ASN A 452 -8.54 20.96 -13.45
CA ASN A 452 -8.90 21.08 -14.85
C ASN A 452 -7.75 20.76 -15.81
N LEU A 453 -6.50 21.00 -15.44
CA LEU A 453 -5.32 20.56 -16.19
C LEU A 453 -5.14 19.04 -16.14
N PHE A 454 -5.38 18.39 -15.00
CA PHE A 454 -5.45 16.93 -14.94
C PHE A 454 -6.55 16.37 -15.84
N TYR A 455 -7.70 17.06 -15.93
CA TYR A 455 -8.77 16.68 -16.83
C TYR A 455 -8.34 16.73 -18.30
N VAL A 456 -7.63 17.79 -18.71
CA VAL A 456 -7.04 17.89 -20.06
C VAL A 456 -6.09 16.73 -20.33
N LEU A 457 -5.16 16.45 -19.42
CA LEU A 457 -4.21 15.33 -19.57
C LEU A 457 -4.91 13.98 -19.67
N ALA A 458 -5.95 13.74 -18.88
CA ALA A 458 -6.74 12.51 -18.92
C ALA A 458 -7.53 12.37 -20.24
N LEU A 459 -8.09 13.47 -20.78
CA LEU A 459 -8.74 13.50 -22.08
C LEU A 459 -7.76 13.18 -23.22
N GLN A 460 -6.57 13.78 -23.21
CA GLN A 460 -5.50 13.50 -24.18
C GLN A 460 -5.07 12.03 -24.11
N ALA A 461 -4.87 11.52 -22.90
CA ALA A 461 -4.53 10.12 -22.68
C ALA A 461 -5.60 9.17 -23.23
N LEU A 462 -6.88 9.46 -22.96
CA LEU A 462 -7.99 8.63 -23.44
C LEU A 462 -8.13 8.70 -24.97
N ALA A 463 -7.90 9.86 -25.60
CA ALA A 463 -7.88 9.98 -27.06
C ALA A 463 -6.85 9.04 -27.70
N GLU A 464 -5.64 8.95 -27.12
CA GLU A 464 -4.61 8.03 -27.63
C GLU A 464 -4.97 6.55 -27.41
N ILE A 465 -5.56 6.19 -26.27
CA ILE A 465 -5.90 4.78 -25.96
C ILE A 465 -7.07 4.30 -26.82
N SER A 466 -8.09 5.16 -27.02
CA SER A 466 -9.33 4.81 -27.71
C SER A 466 -9.26 4.95 -29.23
N ASP A 467 -8.32 5.76 -29.74
CA ASP A 467 -8.26 6.27 -31.11
C ASP A 467 -9.49 7.17 -31.45
N ASP A 468 -10.12 7.82 -30.45
CA ASP A 468 -11.28 8.70 -30.62
C ASP A 468 -10.86 10.18 -30.52
N THR A 469 -10.96 10.88 -31.64
CA THR A 469 -10.58 12.31 -31.74
C THR A 469 -11.48 13.24 -30.94
N ALA A 470 -12.70 12.84 -30.58
CA ALA A 470 -13.62 13.64 -29.77
C ALA A 470 -13.04 14.00 -28.39
N TYR A 471 -12.26 13.09 -27.80
CA TYR A 471 -11.57 13.37 -26.55
C TYR A 471 -10.44 14.41 -26.72
N ALA A 472 -9.71 14.36 -27.83
CA ALA A 472 -8.67 15.34 -28.15
C ALA A 472 -9.28 16.73 -28.41
N GLU A 473 -10.40 16.80 -29.13
CA GLU A 473 -11.14 18.04 -29.40
C GLU A 473 -11.63 18.64 -28.05
N LYS A 474 -12.21 17.80 -27.18
CA LYS A 474 -12.65 18.24 -25.86
C LYS A 474 -11.49 18.73 -24.99
N ALA A 475 -10.34 18.07 -25.03
CA ALA A 475 -9.13 18.51 -24.32
C ALA A 475 -8.71 19.91 -24.77
N GLN A 476 -8.74 20.21 -26.08
CA GLN A 476 -8.42 21.54 -26.62
C GLN A 476 -9.43 22.60 -26.19
N GLU A 477 -10.73 22.27 -26.16
CA GLU A 477 -11.77 23.19 -25.67
C GLU A 477 -11.54 23.55 -24.20
N VAL A 478 -11.34 22.56 -23.34
CA VAL A 478 -11.09 22.76 -21.88
C VAL A 478 -9.80 23.54 -21.68
N PHE A 479 -8.72 23.20 -22.37
CA PHE A 479 -7.45 23.93 -22.24
C PHE A 479 -7.57 25.40 -22.66
N LYS A 480 -8.32 25.68 -23.73
CA LYS A 480 -8.61 27.06 -24.16
C LYS A 480 -9.34 27.83 -23.06
N LEU A 481 -10.35 27.23 -22.42
CA LEU A 481 -11.06 27.85 -21.30
C LEU A 481 -10.15 28.08 -20.07
N ILE A 482 -9.26 27.13 -19.79
CA ILE A 482 -8.24 27.29 -18.74
C ILE A 482 -7.36 28.50 -19.03
N LYS A 483 -6.90 28.64 -20.29
CA LYS A 483 -6.07 29.76 -20.71
C LYS A 483 -6.83 31.10 -20.62
N GLU A 484 -8.08 31.14 -21.00
CA GLU A 484 -8.93 32.35 -20.93
C GLU A 484 -9.22 32.75 -19.47
N LYS A 485 -9.46 31.80 -18.57
CA LYS A 485 -9.94 32.07 -17.20
C LYS A 485 -8.83 32.13 -16.14
N PHE A 486 -7.70 31.46 -16.34
CA PHE A 486 -6.65 31.34 -15.31
C PHE A 486 -5.29 31.94 -15.70
N PHE A 487 -5.03 32.19 -17.00
CA PHE A 487 -3.74 32.73 -17.41
C PHE A 487 -3.67 34.25 -17.20
N ASP A 488 -2.76 34.65 -16.34
CA ASP A 488 -2.44 36.08 -16.11
C ASP A 488 -1.29 36.51 -17.01
N SER A 489 -1.61 37.27 -18.07
CA SER A 489 -0.60 37.76 -19.02
C SER A 489 0.39 38.76 -18.42
N SER A 490 0.04 39.40 -17.31
CA SER A 490 0.93 40.37 -16.63
C SER A 490 2.04 39.66 -15.85
N ARG A 491 1.75 38.47 -15.31
CA ARG A 491 2.73 37.60 -14.62
C ARG A 491 3.33 36.55 -15.55
N GLY A 492 2.60 36.19 -16.60
CA GLY A 492 2.96 35.10 -17.51
C GLY A 492 2.83 33.70 -16.86
N PHE A 493 1.88 33.53 -15.92
CA PHE A 493 1.60 32.29 -15.19
C PHE A 493 0.10 32.00 -15.13
N TYR A 494 -0.24 30.75 -14.96
CA TYR A 494 -1.59 30.32 -14.61
C TYR A 494 -1.83 30.46 -13.12
N ALA A 495 -2.89 31.16 -12.72
CA ALA A 495 -3.38 31.18 -11.35
C ALA A 495 -4.03 29.84 -10.99
N ALA A 496 -4.07 29.48 -9.71
CA ALA A 496 -4.80 28.32 -9.22
C ALA A 496 -6.32 28.60 -9.16
N ASP A 497 -6.70 29.84 -8.87
CA ASP A 497 -8.08 30.33 -8.68
C ASP A 497 -8.51 31.32 -9.76
N LEU A 498 -9.85 31.44 -9.96
CA LEU A 498 -10.45 32.34 -10.97
C LEU A 498 -10.19 33.84 -10.73
N GLU A 499 -9.93 34.22 -9.49
CA GLU A 499 -9.66 35.61 -9.09
C GLU A 499 -8.20 36.00 -9.28
N HIS A 500 -7.34 35.13 -9.74
CA HIS A 500 -5.91 35.34 -9.97
C HIS A 500 -5.15 35.82 -8.71
N ARG A 501 -5.47 35.24 -7.55
CA ARG A 501 -4.82 35.59 -6.28
C ARG A 501 -3.66 34.69 -5.92
N PHE A 502 -3.74 33.40 -6.35
CA PHE A 502 -2.82 32.36 -5.93
C PHE A 502 -2.14 31.70 -7.14
N TYR A 503 -0.83 31.52 -7.02
CA TYR A 503 -0.01 30.95 -8.08
C TYR A 503 0.88 29.84 -7.49
N ALA A 504 0.84 28.68 -8.11
CA ALA A 504 1.59 27.49 -7.68
C ALA A 504 2.36 26.88 -8.83
N GLU A 505 3.47 26.21 -8.55
CA GLU A 505 4.22 25.42 -9.54
C GLU A 505 3.33 24.38 -10.23
N HIS A 506 2.37 23.82 -9.50
CA HIS A 506 1.43 22.79 -9.95
C HIS A 506 0.72 23.16 -11.26
N SER A 507 0.11 24.33 -11.33
CA SER A 507 -0.58 24.81 -12.53
C SER A 507 0.37 24.95 -13.72
N GLN A 508 1.59 25.45 -13.46
CA GLN A 508 2.56 25.68 -14.53
C GLN A 508 3.06 24.39 -15.14
N VAL A 509 3.47 23.42 -14.27
CA VAL A 509 4.03 22.17 -14.78
C VAL A 509 2.98 21.29 -15.47
N LEU A 510 1.73 21.28 -15.00
CA LEU A 510 0.67 20.56 -15.69
C LEU A 510 0.30 21.23 -17.03
N ALA A 511 0.29 22.59 -17.10
CA ALA A 511 0.09 23.29 -18.35
C ALA A 511 1.19 22.99 -19.38
N LEU A 512 2.47 22.94 -18.94
CA LEU A 512 3.60 22.54 -19.77
C LEU A 512 3.50 21.09 -20.28
N LEU A 513 2.95 20.20 -19.47
CA LEU A 513 2.74 18.80 -19.88
C LEU A 513 1.52 18.64 -20.79
N ALA A 514 0.53 19.53 -20.70
CA ALA A 514 -0.68 19.51 -21.53
C ALA A 514 -0.47 20.14 -22.92
N GLU A 515 0.34 21.20 -23.01
CA GLU A 515 0.60 21.92 -24.27
C GLU A 515 2.07 22.38 -24.32
N ASN A 516 2.63 22.33 -25.52
CA ASN A 516 3.99 22.83 -25.74
C ASN A 516 4.06 24.36 -25.68
N ASP A 517 4.49 24.90 -24.51
CA ASP A 517 4.65 26.34 -24.27
C ASP A 517 6.07 26.70 -23.78
N PRO A 518 7.04 26.90 -24.71
CA PRO A 518 8.41 27.26 -24.33
C PRO A 518 8.50 28.63 -23.64
N ILE A 519 7.52 29.52 -23.79
CA ILE A 519 7.50 30.83 -23.13
C ILE A 519 7.17 30.65 -21.65
N LEU A 520 6.19 29.80 -21.35
CA LEU A 520 5.86 29.45 -19.95
C LEU A 520 7.03 28.73 -19.28
N ALA A 521 7.71 27.80 -19.98
CA ALA A 521 8.88 27.09 -19.46
C ALA A 521 10.01 28.07 -19.11
N GLU A 522 10.33 29.01 -20.00
CA GLU A 522 11.35 30.03 -19.74
C GLU A 522 10.94 31.00 -18.61
N ASN A 523 9.64 31.32 -18.50
CA ASN A 523 9.14 32.14 -17.40
C ASN A 523 9.24 31.41 -16.06
N LEU A 524 8.88 30.12 -16.02
CA LEU A 524 9.04 29.27 -14.83
C LEU A 524 10.51 29.25 -14.37
N ARG A 525 11.44 29.11 -15.31
CA ARG A 525 12.87 29.10 -15.05
C ARG A 525 13.39 30.39 -14.43
N LYS A 526 12.89 31.54 -14.91
CA LYS A 526 13.35 32.87 -14.48
C LYS A 526 12.64 33.39 -13.23
N ASN A 527 11.36 33.15 -13.13
CA ASN A 527 10.48 33.84 -12.19
C ASN A 527 9.67 32.86 -11.31
N GLY A 528 9.95 31.55 -11.35
CA GLY A 528 9.18 30.53 -10.62
C GLY A 528 9.42 30.52 -9.10
N SER A 529 10.39 31.29 -8.58
CA SER A 529 10.74 31.31 -7.15
C SER A 529 9.62 31.82 -6.24
N ASP A 530 8.67 32.59 -6.79
CA ASP A 530 7.58 33.20 -6.03
C ASP A 530 6.28 32.37 -6.07
N LEU A 531 6.33 31.19 -6.68
CA LEU A 531 5.20 30.27 -6.75
C LEU A 531 5.17 29.36 -5.52
N ALA A 532 3.97 29.02 -5.06
CA ALA A 532 3.80 27.99 -4.05
C ALA A 532 4.41 26.66 -4.55
N PRO A 533 5.34 26.02 -3.81
CA PRO A 533 6.15 24.94 -4.33
C PRO A 533 5.39 23.61 -4.33
N CYS A 534 5.70 22.74 -5.29
CA CYS A 534 5.30 21.34 -5.26
C CYS A 534 5.94 20.61 -4.06
N SER A 535 5.16 19.73 -3.42
CA SER A 535 5.68 18.78 -2.43
C SER A 535 6.59 17.72 -3.06
N ILE A 536 7.04 16.77 -2.26
CA ILE A 536 7.77 15.60 -2.74
C ILE A 536 6.94 14.81 -3.77
N TYR A 537 5.64 14.59 -3.52
CA TYR A 537 4.73 13.89 -4.41
C TYR A 537 4.62 14.57 -5.78
N PHE A 538 4.20 15.84 -5.79
CA PHE A 538 3.93 16.55 -7.03
C PHE A 538 5.21 16.92 -7.80
N SER A 539 6.37 16.83 -7.16
CA SER A 539 7.67 16.95 -7.82
C SER A 539 7.87 15.93 -8.95
N PHE A 540 7.06 14.85 -9.01
CA PHE A 540 7.00 13.97 -10.18
C PHE A 540 6.67 14.76 -11.46
N TYR A 541 5.57 15.51 -11.45
CA TYR A 541 5.14 16.30 -12.60
C TYR A 541 6.11 17.44 -12.91
N TYR A 542 6.67 18.05 -11.87
CA TYR A 542 7.72 19.06 -12.00
C TYR A 542 8.95 18.52 -12.74
N LEU A 543 9.46 17.38 -12.34
CA LEU A 543 10.61 16.74 -12.98
C LEU A 543 10.28 16.23 -14.40
N GLN A 544 9.04 15.79 -14.68
CA GLN A 544 8.62 15.46 -16.04
C GLN A 544 8.61 16.71 -16.95
N ALA A 545 8.13 17.86 -16.46
CA ALA A 545 8.21 19.12 -17.19
C ALA A 545 9.68 19.55 -17.41
N CYS A 546 10.54 19.38 -16.41
CA CYS A 546 11.97 19.66 -16.56
C CYS A 546 12.62 18.79 -17.67
N LEU A 547 12.27 17.50 -17.75
CA LEU A 547 12.75 16.63 -18.82
C LEU A 547 12.21 17.04 -20.19
N ALA A 548 10.94 17.46 -20.28
CA ALA A 548 10.31 17.83 -21.55
C ALA A 548 10.86 19.13 -22.16
N TYR A 549 11.39 20.04 -21.32
CA TYR A 549 11.86 21.37 -21.72
C TYR A 549 13.34 21.62 -21.43
N ASP A 550 14.14 20.58 -21.19
CA ASP A 550 15.58 20.66 -20.90
C ASP A 550 15.93 21.66 -19.76
N MET A 551 15.10 21.69 -18.72
CA MET A 551 15.28 22.56 -17.54
C MET A 551 16.16 21.87 -16.47
N ASP A 552 17.36 21.41 -16.84
CA ASP A 552 18.25 20.65 -15.98
C ASP A 552 18.65 21.39 -14.71
N ASP A 553 18.82 22.71 -14.77
CA ASP A 553 19.15 23.56 -13.62
C ASP A 553 18.04 23.56 -12.55
N LEU A 554 16.76 23.57 -12.96
CA LEU A 554 15.64 23.48 -12.05
C LEU A 554 15.51 22.07 -11.46
N ALA A 555 15.72 21.05 -12.30
CA ALA A 555 15.71 19.66 -11.84
C ALA A 555 16.80 19.40 -10.80
N GLU A 556 18.04 19.80 -11.04
CA GLU A 556 19.16 19.64 -10.09
C GLU A 556 18.87 20.35 -8.75
N LYS A 557 18.37 21.59 -8.80
CA LYS A 557 17.97 22.31 -7.60
C LYS A 557 16.87 21.57 -6.83
N ARG A 558 15.93 20.92 -7.55
CA ARG A 558 14.88 20.10 -6.92
C ARG A 558 15.45 18.85 -6.27
N LEU A 559 16.42 18.18 -6.94
CA LEU A 559 17.10 17.00 -6.42
C LEU A 559 17.89 17.25 -5.13
N ASP A 560 18.35 18.47 -4.89
CA ASP A 560 19.03 18.82 -3.64
C ASP A 560 18.14 18.60 -2.40
N LYS A 561 16.81 18.69 -2.54
CA LYS A 561 15.89 18.35 -1.46
C LYS A 561 15.96 16.84 -1.09
N TRP A 562 16.06 15.93 -2.07
CA TRP A 562 16.28 14.51 -1.80
C TRP A 562 17.67 14.21 -1.22
N ARG A 563 18.71 14.91 -1.70
CA ARG A 563 20.06 14.79 -1.13
C ARG A 563 20.12 15.26 0.32
N ALA A 564 19.30 16.25 0.70
CA ALA A 564 19.20 16.68 2.09
C ALA A 564 18.63 15.59 3.00
N LEU A 565 17.64 14.82 2.53
CA LEU A 565 17.06 13.69 3.29
C LEU A 565 18.10 12.58 3.58
N GLU A 566 19.02 12.33 2.65
CA GLU A 566 20.14 11.40 2.87
C GLU A 566 20.99 11.83 4.07
N ASN A 567 21.28 13.12 4.17
CA ASN A 567 22.10 13.68 5.26
C ASN A 567 21.41 13.61 6.64
N GLU A 568 20.09 13.43 6.68
CA GLU A 568 19.31 13.22 7.90
C GLU A 568 19.37 11.78 8.41
N GLY A 569 20.03 10.89 7.68
CA GLY A 569 20.20 9.47 8.05
C GLY A 569 19.02 8.60 7.68
N LEU A 570 18.18 9.05 6.73
CA LEU A 570 17.12 8.23 6.12
C LEU A 570 17.72 7.15 5.20
N THR A 571 17.08 6.01 5.15
CA THR A 571 17.39 4.93 4.19
C THR A 571 16.29 4.76 3.15
N THR A 572 15.12 5.35 3.41
CA THR A 572 13.96 5.43 2.53
C THR A 572 13.54 6.89 2.37
N PHE A 573 12.65 7.18 1.45
CA PHE A 573 12.11 8.52 1.27
C PHE A 573 10.78 8.69 1.99
N PRO A 574 10.61 9.79 2.75
CA PRO A 574 9.44 10.07 3.55
C PRO A 574 8.26 10.59 2.71
N GLU A 575 7.10 10.75 3.36
CA GLU A 575 5.89 11.31 2.76
C GLU A 575 6.06 12.76 2.28
N GLU A 576 6.78 13.57 3.07
CA GLU A 576 7.05 14.99 2.82
C GLU A 576 8.52 15.31 3.08
N PHE A 577 9.01 16.40 2.48
CA PHE A 577 10.37 16.86 2.76
C PHE A 577 10.57 17.34 4.19
N GLU A 578 9.52 17.93 4.78
CA GLU A 578 9.54 18.49 6.12
C GLU A 578 8.44 17.85 6.97
N ASN A 579 8.76 17.47 8.20
CA ASN A 579 7.83 16.94 9.19
C ASN A 579 6.96 15.75 8.71
N PRO A 580 7.52 14.74 8.08
CA PRO A 580 6.75 13.66 7.49
C PRO A 580 6.07 12.80 8.55
N ARG A 581 4.84 12.37 8.28
CA ARG A 581 4.11 11.39 9.09
C ARG A 581 4.71 9.98 8.95
N SER A 582 5.18 9.62 7.75
CA SER A 582 5.90 8.37 7.50
C SER A 582 7.29 8.61 6.95
N ASP A 583 8.25 7.76 7.35
CA ASP A 583 9.63 7.78 6.91
C ASP A 583 9.87 6.97 5.63
N CYS A 584 8.85 6.25 5.19
CA CYS A 584 8.84 5.45 3.98
C CYS A 584 7.49 5.63 3.30
N HIS A 585 7.45 6.37 2.18
CA HIS A 585 6.22 6.65 1.46
C HIS A 585 6.40 6.45 -0.05
N ALA A 586 5.50 5.69 -0.64
CA ALA A 586 5.61 5.15 -1.99
C ALA A 586 5.84 6.22 -3.06
N TRP A 587 5.01 7.26 -3.05
CA TRP A 587 5.09 8.31 -4.06
C TRP A 587 6.47 8.98 -4.14
N SER A 588 7.23 9.02 -3.02
CA SER A 588 8.56 9.65 -2.98
C SER A 588 9.63 8.87 -3.72
N SER A 589 9.35 7.61 -4.06
CA SER A 589 10.23 6.76 -4.86
C SER A 589 10.34 7.21 -6.32
N HIS A 590 9.44 8.09 -6.79
CA HIS A 590 9.37 8.52 -8.21
C HIS A 590 10.65 9.17 -8.75
N ILE A 591 11.50 9.69 -7.87
CA ILE A 591 12.83 10.22 -8.27
C ILE A 591 13.62 9.16 -9.05
N LEU A 592 13.43 7.88 -8.76
CA LEU A 592 14.04 6.77 -9.51
C LEU A 592 13.71 6.84 -11.00
N ALA A 593 12.44 7.19 -11.33
CA ALA A 593 12.03 7.33 -12.72
C ALA A 593 12.78 8.48 -13.44
N TYR A 594 12.98 9.61 -12.76
CA TYR A 594 13.78 10.71 -13.29
C TYR A 594 15.24 10.30 -13.50
N LEU A 595 15.88 9.75 -12.47
CA LEU A 595 17.29 9.35 -12.50
C LEU A 595 17.58 8.34 -13.62
N LEU A 596 16.73 7.33 -13.78
CA LEU A 596 16.89 6.29 -14.80
C LEU A 596 16.59 6.80 -16.22
N LYS A 597 15.65 7.73 -16.40
CA LYS A 597 15.38 8.35 -17.71
C LYS A 597 16.52 9.27 -18.14
N LYS A 598 17.15 9.99 -17.22
CA LYS A 598 18.26 10.89 -17.52
C LYS A 598 19.54 10.16 -17.97
N LYS A 599 19.67 8.86 -17.67
CA LYS A 599 20.80 8.02 -18.13
C LYS A 599 20.64 7.49 -19.56
N LYS A 600 19.42 7.49 -20.10
CA LYS A 600 19.09 7.04 -21.46
C LYS A 600 19.20 8.18 -22.46
#